data_8b00e7508a38bca411199df5328a82c8
#
_entry.id   8b00e7508a38bca411199df5328a82c8
#
_cell.length_a   1.000
_cell.length_b   1.000
_cell.length_c   1.000
_cell.angle_alpha   90.00
_cell.angle_beta   90.00
_cell.angle_gamma   90.00
#
_symmetry.space_group_name_H-M   'P 1'
#
loop_
_entity.id
_entity.type
_entity.pdbx_description
1 polymer ?
#
loop_
_entity_poly.entity_id
_entity_poly.type
_entity_poly.pdbx_seq_one_letter_code
_entity_poly.pdbx_strand_id
1 'polypeptide(L)'
;MKLPPWFHADRRIGLFTDIFGITVGYFATALIFSIPPVGMISYAVYLLTTLLILQMLEAYDDVSSYKVQRKRLPLMLAVTAVLSAVLYALVGLILSLAGVFVPSVPESIVFFLLSYFIMLFGRLILNSLLIKRRARRSVLILYSDECPESFLEKLTASLHDYASVERILTGETEELETVGAAIDRCQSLLIIGNASNAVRDTYILRALGAGKQVHVIPTVKALSFMHAKIDHIGDTPVIRLKSIHVNLIDRVIKRAFDFCAALLGFVVLSPIFLICAVMIKLDSKGPVFYRQERYTRGMERFKIVKFRTMVQDAEKNGARLAVENDSRITRAGKFLRACRLDELPQLWNILKGEMSVVGPRPERPVYADEYGKMVKNYKIRYSVKAGLTGYAQIHGKYNTKVSDKVLLDMLYISEFSLWLDLKLMVQTVYIMFIKESTEGVAENMAQAPVEKTP
;
A
#
# COMPACT_ATOMS: atom_id res chain seq x y z
N MET A 1 10.51 16.66 -16.80
CA MET A 1 11.28 15.52 -17.30
C MET A 1 10.33 14.63 -18.09
N LYS A 2 10.52 14.49 -19.42
CA LYS A 2 9.63 13.67 -20.25
C LYS A 2 10.04 12.21 -20.08
N LEU A 3 9.19 11.38 -19.46
CA LEU A 3 9.38 9.94 -19.43
C LEU A 3 9.42 9.42 -20.88
N PRO A 4 10.19 8.34 -21.16
CA PRO A 4 10.29 7.80 -22.52
C PRO A 4 8.91 7.51 -23.10
N PRO A 5 8.68 7.69 -24.41
CA PRO A 5 7.35 7.58 -25.04
C PRO A 5 6.64 6.24 -24.77
N TRP A 6 7.40 5.16 -24.60
CA TRP A 6 6.86 3.82 -24.35
C TRP A 6 6.38 3.60 -22.90
N PHE A 7 6.90 4.38 -21.93
CA PHE A 7 6.46 4.31 -20.53
C PHE A 7 5.04 4.82 -20.34
N HIS A 8 4.66 5.82 -21.14
CA HIS A 8 3.31 6.38 -21.11
C HIS A 8 2.31 5.62 -22.00
N ALA A 9 2.80 4.85 -22.98
CA ALA A 9 1.92 4.12 -23.89
C ALA A 9 1.09 3.07 -23.16
N ASP A 10 1.70 2.24 -22.33
CA ASP A 10 1.00 1.16 -21.58
C ASP A 10 -0.04 1.72 -20.61
N ARG A 11 0.32 2.80 -19.90
CA ARG A 11 -0.60 3.49 -18.99
C ARG A 11 -1.79 4.08 -19.75
N ARG A 12 -1.54 4.73 -20.88
CA ARG A 12 -2.60 5.31 -21.71
C ARG A 12 -3.49 4.23 -22.30
N ILE A 13 -2.92 3.15 -22.80
CA ILE A 13 -3.68 2.04 -23.39
C ILE A 13 -4.56 1.36 -22.34
N GLY A 14 -4.05 1.11 -21.12
CA GLY A 14 -4.86 0.59 -20.02
C GLY A 14 -6.02 1.50 -19.67
N LEU A 15 -5.77 2.80 -19.55
CA LEU A 15 -6.80 3.81 -19.29
C LEU A 15 -7.87 3.85 -20.40
N PHE A 16 -7.45 3.82 -21.69
CA PHE A 16 -8.38 3.75 -22.81
C PHE A 16 -9.25 2.48 -22.77
N THR A 17 -8.65 1.34 -22.44
CA THR A 17 -9.38 0.07 -22.31
C THR A 17 -10.46 0.15 -21.24
N ASP A 18 -10.16 0.79 -20.10
CA ASP A 18 -11.10 0.92 -19.00
C ASP A 18 -12.23 1.92 -19.34
N ILE A 19 -11.88 3.08 -19.89
CA ILE A 19 -12.87 4.05 -20.35
C ILE A 19 -13.80 3.40 -21.38
N PHE A 20 -13.24 2.67 -22.35
CA PHE A 20 -14.02 1.94 -23.35
C PHE A 20 -14.94 0.90 -22.69
N GLY A 21 -14.41 0.08 -21.77
CA GLY A 21 -15.18 -0.95 -21.05
C GLY A 21 -16.35 -0.36 -20.25
N ILE A 22 -16.12 0.75 -19.55
CA ILE A 22 -17.15 1.45 -18.77
C ILE A 22 -18.19 2.04 -19.71
N THR A 23 -17.76 2.67 -20.81
CA THR A 23 -18.66 3.30 -21.79
C THR A 23 -19.55 2.27 -22.46
N VAL A 24 -18.97 1.17 -22.95
CA VAL A 24 -19.74 0.07 -23.58
C VAL A 24 -20.70 -0.56 -22.58
N GLY A 25 -20.27 -0.79 -21.34
CA GLY A 25 -21.13 -1.31 -20.26
C GLY A 25 -22.32 -0.40 -19.99
N TYR A 26 -22.13 0.92 -19.99
CA TYR A 26 -23.21 1.89 -19.83
C TYR A 26 -24.21 1.83 -20.98
N PHE A 27 -23.76 1.92 -22.22
CA PHE A 27 -24.64 1.88 -23.37
C PHE A 27 -25.38 0.55 -23.50
N ALA A 28 -24.73 -0.58 -23.21
CA ALA A 28 -25.35 -1.89 -23.19
C ALA A 28 -26.47 -1.96 -22.14
N THR A 29 -26.22 -1.44 -20.93
CA THR A 29 -27.25 -1.39 -19.86
C THR A 29 -28.41 -0.45 -20.26
N ALA A 30 -28.07 0.72 -20.82
CA ALA A 30 -29.10 1.66 -21.28
C ALA A 30 -29.99 1.05 -22.37
N LEU A 31 -29.43 0.24 -23.24
CA LEU A 31 -30.17 -0.48 -24.27
C LEU A 31 -31.06 -1.59 -23.69
N ILE A 32 -30.58 -2.35 -22.71
CA ILE A 32 -31.30 -3.43 -22.04
C ILE A 32 -32.54 -2.89 -21.28
N PHE A 33 -32.34 -1.79 -20.55
CA PHE A 33 -33.40 -1.22 -19.68
C PHE A 33 -34.10 0.00 -20.26
N SER A 34 -33.82 0.35 -21.54
CA SER A 34 -34.40 1.53 -22.20
C SER A 34 -34.23 2.82 -21.41
N ILE A 35 -33.04 3.00 -20.81
CA ILE A 35 -32.71 4.17 -20.00
C ILE A 35 -32.64 5.42 -20.89
N PRO A 36 -33.32 6.54 -20.53
CA PRO A 36 -33.31 7.73 -21.34
C PRO A 36 -31.92 8.40 -21.40
N PRO A 37 -31.61 9.15 -22.48
CA PRO A 37 -30.30 9.83 -22.64
C PRO A 37 -29.97 10.86 -21.54
N VAL A 38 -30.94 11.21 -20.70
CA VAL A 38 -30.80 12.14 -19.58
C VAL A 38 -29.81 11.62 -18.49
N GLY A 39 -29.42 10.34 -18.57
CA GLY A 39 -28.48 9.69 -17.63
C GLY A 39 -27.00 10.07 -17.81
N MET A 40 -26.64 11.06 -18.64
CA MET A 40 -25.22 11.43 -18.87
C MET A 40 -24.50 11.87 -17.59
N ILE A 41 -25.21 12.54 -16.67
CA ILE A 41 -24.62 12.94 -15.38
C ILE A 41 -24.28 11.68 -14.56
N SER A 42 -25.22 10.74 -14.47
CA SER A 42 -25.01 9.46 -13.75
C SER A 42 -23.86 8.66 -14.38
N TYR A 43 -23.75 8.63 -15.71
CA TYR A 43 -22.61 8.03 -16.42
C TYR A 43 -21.29 8.71 -16.06
N ALA A 44 -21.24 10.05 -16.11
CA ALA A 44 -20.02 10.79 -15.78
C ALA A 44 -19.56 10.55 -14.34
N VAL A 45 -20.49 10.51 -13.39
CA VAL A 45 -20.20 10.19 -11.98
C VAL A 45 -19.65 8.78 -11.86
N TYR A 46 -20.26 7.80 -12.55
CA TYR A 46 -19.78 6.42 -12.52
C TYR A 46 -18.37 6.29 -13.15
N LEU A 47 -18.16 6.89 -14.30
CA LEU A 47 -16.85 6.89 -14.96
C LEU A 47 -15.78 7.48 -14.05
N LEU A 48 -16.05 8.65 -13.46
CA LEU A 48 -15.12 9.33 -12.59
C LEU A 48 -14.82 8.53 -11.31
N THR A 49 -15.85 7.97 -10.66
CA THR A 49 -15.66 7.16 -9.45
C THR A 49 -14.85 5.89 -9.73
N THR A 50 -15.10 5.21 -10.83
CA THR A 50 -14.37 3.99 -11.21
C THR A 50 -12.91 4.30 -11.54
N LEU A 51 -12.64 5.33 -12.33
CA LEU A 51 -11.28 5.73 -12.67
C LEU A 51 -10.51 6.20 -11.42
N LEU A 52 -11.18 6.90 -10.51
CA LEU A 52 -10.60 7.32 -9.23
C LEU A 52 -10.16 6.12 -8.38
N ILE A 53 -11.01 5.11 -8.23
CA ILE A 53 -10.68 3.89 -7.47
C ILE A 53 -9.54 3.12 -8.15
N LEU A 54 -9.56 2.98 -9.48
CA LEU A 54 -8.47 2.34 -10.24
C LEU A 54 -7.13 3.08 -10.04
N GLN A 55 -7.15 4.40 -10.02
CA GLN A 55 -5.95 5.20 -9.75
C GLN A 55 -5.46 5.03 -8.31
N MET A 56 -6.37 4.99 -7.32
CA MET A 56 -6.02 4.72 -5.92
C MET A 56 -5.42 3.32 -5.72
N LEU A 57 -5.88 2.32 -6.49
CA LEU A 57 -5.32 0.96 -6.49
C LEU A 57 -4.04 0.82 -7.32
N GLU A 58 -3.49 1.92 -7.84
CA GLU A 58 -2.28 1.92 -8.69
C GLU A 58 -2.41 0.99 -9.92
N ALA A 59 -3.64 0.89 -10.46
CA ALA A 59 -3.96 0.01 -11.58
C ALA A 59 -3.20 0.34 -12.87
N TYR A 60 -2.58 1.52 -12.92
CA TYR A 60 -1.84 2.06 -14.07
C TYR A 60 -0.35 2.21 -13.78
N ASP A 61 0.14 1.86 -12.59
CA ASP A 61 1.53 1.99 -12.23
C ASP A 61 2.35 0.76 -12.68
N ASP A 62 3.50 1.03 -13.26
CA ASP A 62 4.33 0.04 -13.99
C ASP A 62 5.25 -0.80 -13.06
N VAL A 63 5.23 -0.57 -11.75
CA VAL A 63 6.23 -1.10 -10.80
C VAL A 63 6.02 -2.57 -10.44
N SER A 64 4.85 -3.13 -10.71
CA SER A 64 4.57 -4.52 -10.34
C SER A 64 4.89 -5.49 -11.48
N SER A 65 5.47 -6.64 -11.11
CA SER A 65 5.69 -7.76 -12.02
C SER A 65 4.42 -8.10 -12.78
N TYR A 66 4.51 -8.15 -14.10
CA TYR A 66 3.40 -8.47 -15.00
C TYR A 66 2.65 -9.75 -14.63
N LYS A 67 3.36 -10.83 -14.21
CA LYS A 67 2.73 -12.07 -13.75
C LYS A 67 1.89 -11.86 -12.49
N VAL A 68 2.37 -11.03 -11.57
CA VAL A 68 1.65 -10.69 -10.33
C VAL A 68 0.42 -9.85 -10.67
N GLN A 69 0.54 -8.86 -11.54
CA GLN A 69 -0.59 -8.07 -12.01
C GLN A 69 -1.65 -8.92 -12.69
N ARG A 70 -1.26 -9.84 -13.58
CA ARG A 70 -2.21 -10.71 -14.28
C ARG A 70 -3.00 -11.59 -13.31
N LYS A 71 -2.35 -12.18 -12.30
CA LYS A 71 -3.02 -12.99 -11.28
C LYS A 71 -3.95 -12.18 -10.38
N ARG A 72 -3.60 -10.93 -10.10
CA ARG A 72 -4.35 -10.04 -9.21
C ARG A 72 -5.39 -9.17 -9.93
N LEU A 73 -5.34 -9.10 -11.26
CA LEU A 73 -6.23 -8.27 -12.07
C LEU A 73 -7.73 -8.54 -11.83
N PRO A 74 -8.22 -9.81 -11.81
CA PRO A 74 -9.64 -10.05 -11.55
C PRO A 74 -10.08 -9.54 -10.18
N LEU A 75 -9.27 -9.77 -9.14
CA LEU A 75 -9.54 -9.30 -7.79
C LEU A 75 -9.54 -7.77 -7.72
N MET A 76 -8.55 -7.13 -8.33
CA MET A 76 -8.44 -5.67 -8.36
C MET A 76 -9.66 -5.04 -9.02
N LEU A 77 -10.09 -5.54 -10.17
CA LEU A 77 -11.27 -5.04 -10.87
C LEU A 77 -12.56 -5.34 -10.08
N ALA A 78 -12.67 -6.50 -9.42
CA ALA A 78 -13.82 -6.82 -8.57
C ALA A 78 -13.92 -5.85 -7.36
N VAL A 79 -12.82 -5.59 -6.68
CA VAL A 79 -12.77 -4.60 -5.59
C VAL A 79 -13.11 -3.20 -6.12
N THR A 80 -12.59 -2.83 -7.30
CA THR A 80 -12.94 -1.57 -7.96
C THR A 80 -14.44 -1.48 -8.20
N ALA A 81 -15.07 -2.50 -8.76
CA ALA A 81 -16.50 -2.51 -9.05
C ALA A 81 -17.33 -2.32 -7.77
N VAL A 82 -17.01 -3.06 -6.70
CA VAL A 82 -17.71 -2.95 -5.41
C VAL A 82 -17.55 -1.56 -4.78
N LEU A 83 -16.32 -1.04 -4.70
CA LEU A 83 -16.06 0.27 -4.10
C LEU A 83 -16.68 1.40 -4.93
N SER A 84 -16.62 1.29 -6.26
CA SER A 84 -17.27 2.26 -7.17
C SER A 84 -18.78 2.20 -7.04
N ALA A 85 -19.38 1.01 -6.86
CA ALA A 85 -20.82 0.87 -6.64
C ALA A 85 -21.25 1.54 -5.33
N VAL A 86 -20.50 1.34 -4.25
CA VAL A 86 -20.78 1.98 -2.95
C VAL A 86 -20.67 3.50 -3.07
N LEU A 87 -19.59 3.99 -3.68
CA LEU A 87 -19.38 5.43 -3.86
C LEU A 87 -20.45 6.04 -4.77
N TYR A 88 -20.80 5.34 -5.86
CA TYR A 88 -21.87 5.75 -6.75
C TYR A 88 -23.23 5.81 -6.06
N ALA A 89 -23.55 4.83 -5.20
CA ALA A 89 -24.81 4.82 -4.44
C ALA A 89 -24.89 6.03 -3.47
N LEU A 90 -23.79 6.37 -2.82
CA LEU A 90 -23.73 7.55 -1.94
C LEU A 90 -23.92 8.87 -2.71
N VAL A 91 -23.20 9.02 -3.82
CA VAL A 91 -23.34 10.21 -4.69
C VAL A 91 -24.71 10.23 -5.36
N GLY A 92 -25.21 9.08 -5.80
CA GLY A 92 -26.54 8.91 -6.42
C GLY A 92 -27.66 9.33 -5.48
N LEU A 93 -27.56 9.03 -4.18
CA LEU A 93 -28.52 9.50 -3.19
C LEU A 93 -28.60 11.04 -3.16
N ILE A 94 -27.44 11.71 -3.19
CA ILE A 94 -27.37 13.18 -3.22
C ILE A 94 -27.95 13.72 -4.53
N LEU A 95 -27.61 13.10 -5.66
CA LEU A 95 -28.12 13.49 -6.98
C LEU A 95 -29.63 13.30 -7.09
N SER A 96 -30.18 12.23 -6.53
CA SER A 96 -31.63 11.98 -6.52
C SER A 96 -32.38 13.04 -5.71
N LEU A 97 -31.80 13.50 -4.59
CA LEU A 97 -32.36 14.62 -3.80
C LEU A 97 -32.31 15.96 -4.58
N ALA A 98 -31.37 16.10 -5.50
CA ALA A 98 -31.27 17.24 -6.42
C ALA A 98 -32.15 17.10 -7.68
N GLY A 99 -32.97 16.06 -7.79
CA GLY A 99 -33.87 15.83 -8.94
C GLY A 99 -33.13 15.28 -10.20
N VAL A 100 -31.89 14.83 -10.05
CA VAL A 100 -31.12 14.22 -11.15
C VAL A 100 -31.52 12.75 -11.28
N PHE A 101 -31.73 12.30 -12.52
CA PHE A 101 -32.03 10.89 -12.80
C PHE A 101 -30.87 10.00 -12.34
N VAL A 102 -31.16 9.01 -11.50
CA VAL A 102 -30.22 7.98 -11.05
C VAL A 102 -30.81 6.62 -11.41
N PRO A 103 -30.07 5.74 -12.11
CA PRO A 103 -30.49 4.39 -12.41
C PRO A 103 -30.91 3.61 -11.15
N SER A 104 -31.90 2.75 -11.30
CA SER A 104 -32.37 1.86 -10.23
C SER A 104 -31.27 0.86 -9.82
N VAL A 105 -31.45 0.23 -8.65
CA VAL A 105 -30.48 -0.75 -8.13
C VAL A 105 -30.21 -1.91 -9.11
N PRO A 106 -31.27 -2.56 -9.75
CA PRO A 106 -31.02 -3.61 -10.75
C PRO A 106 -30.21 -3.12 -11.95
N GLU A 107 -30.54 -1.94 -12.48
CA GLU A 107 -29.82 -1.32 -13.60
C GLU A 107 -28.36 -1.08 -13.26
N SER A 108 -28.12 -0.55 -12.06
CA SER A 108 -26.76 -0.30 -11.56
C SER A 108 -25.96 -1.61 -11.42
N ILE A 109 -26.57 -2.69 -10.90
CA ILE A 109 -25.89 -3.99 -10.78
C ILE A 109 -25.49 -4.54 -12.15
N VAL A 110 -26.40 -4.52 -13.14
CA VAL A 110 -26.10 -5.00 -14.49
C VAL A 110 -24.98 -4.16 -15.12
N PHE A 111 -25.03 -2.86 -14.94
CA PHE A 111 -24.00 -1.95 -15.41
C PHE A 111 -22.60 -2.26 -14.82
N PHE A 112 -22.51 -2.45 -13.51
CA PHE A 112 -21.25 -2.80 -12.85
C PHE A 112 -20.70 -4.14 -13.34
N LEU A 113 -21.55 -5.15 -13.49
CA LEU A 113 -21.16 -6.47 -13.97
C LEU A 113 -20.66 -6.42 -15.42
N LEU A 114 -21.41 -5.78 -16.32
CA LEU A 114 -21.01 -5.65 -17.73
C LEU A 114 -19.67 -4.90 -17.84
N SER A 115 -19.54 -3.76 -17.18
CA SER A 115 -18.29 -2.98 -17.18
C SER A 115 -17.12 -3.78 -16.63
N TYR A 116 -17.32 -4.53 -15.53
CA TYR A 116 -16.29 -5.41 -14.96
C TYR A 116 -15.81 -6.44 -15.98
N PHE A 117 -16.71 -7.17 -16.62
CA PHE A 117 -16.32 -8.21 -17.58
C PHE A 117 -15.65 -7.62 -18.83
N ILE A 118 -16.15 -6.50 -19.35
CA ILE A 118 -15.57 -5.86 -20.53
C ILE A 118 -14.16 -5.34 -20.21
N MET A 119 -13.96 -4.69 -19.07
CA MET A 119 -12.62 -4.26 -18.59
C MET A 119 -11.69 -5.46 -18.40
N LEU A 120 -12.17 -6.53 -17.75
CA LEU A 120 -11.37 -7.73 -17.50
C LEU A 120 -10.90 -8.37 -18.82
N PHE A 121 -11.82 -8.65 -19.73
CA PHE A 121 -11.47 -9.25 -21.02
C PHE A 121 -10.61 -8.31 -21.87
N GLY A 122 -10.95 -7.02 -21.93
CA GLY A 122 -10.16 -6.02 -22.64
C GLY A 122 -8.72 -5.97 -22.14
N ARG A 123 -8.51 -5.93 -20.84
CA ARG A 123 -7.16 -5.95 -20.24
C ARG A 123 -6.45 -7.28 -20.44
N LEU A 124 -7.13 -8.42 -20.36
CA LEU A 124 -6.52 -9.74 -20.63
C LEU A 124 -6.06 -9.86 -22.09
N ILE A 125 -6.88 -9.43 -23.04
CA ILE A 125 -6.52 -9.40 -24.47
C ILE A 125 -5.34 -8.46 -24.69
N LEU A 126 -5.45 -7.23 -24.21
CA LEU A 126 -4.40 -6.22 -24.33
C LEU A 126 -3.08 -6.74 -23.76
N ASN A 127 -3.12 -7.29 -22.57
CA ASN A 127 -1.95 -7.87 -21.92
C ASN A 127 -1.34 -9.01 -22.75
N SER A 128 -2.15 -9.89 -23.34
CA SER A 128 -1.64 -10.99 -24.17
C SER A 128 -0.97 -10.50 -25.46
N LEU A 129 -1.47 -9.41 -26.05
CA LEU A 129 -0.89 -8.78 -27.22
C LEU A 129 0.42 -8.04 -26.92
N LEU A 130 0.46 -7.34 -25.80
CA LEU A 130 1.64 -6.57 -25.39
C LEU A 130 2.80 -7.45 -24.92
N ILE A 131 2.54 -8.61 -24.28
CA ILE A 131 3.61 -9.55 -23.89
C ILE A 131 4.44 -9.98 -25.10
N LYS A 132 3.77 -10.31 -26.21
CA LYS A 132 4.47 -10.79 -27.42
C LYS A 132 5.39 -9.72 -28.04
N ARG A 133 5.18 -8.46 -27.74
CA ARG A 133 5.95 -7.31 -28.27
C ARG A 133 6.98 -6.73 -27.30
N ARG A 134 6.95 -7.11 -26.01
CA ARG A 134 7.91 -6.58 -25.04
C ARG A 134 9.23 -7.33 -25.12
N ALA A 135 10.27 -6.65 -25.61
CA ALA A 135 11.65 -7.07 -25.35
C ALA A 135 11.89 -7.05 -23.83
N ARG A 136 12.65 -8.05 -23.32
CA ARG A 136 13.07 -8.05 -21.90
C ARG A 136 13.84 -6.75 -21.63
N ARG A 137 13.41 -6.00 -20.59
CA ARG A 137 14.12 -4.80 -20.18
C ARG A 137 15.48 -5.18 -19.62
N SER A 138 16.53 -4.42 -19.96
CA SER A 138 17.84 -4.58 -19.34
C SER A 138 17.94 -3.70 -18.10
N VAL A 139 18.15 -4.32 -16.94
CA VAL A 139 18.31 -3.65 -15.65
C VAL A 139 19.72 -3.90 -15.17
N LEU A 140 20.47 -2.83 -14.93
CA LEU A 140 21.77 -2.86 -14.29
C LEU A 140 21.60 -2.63 -12.79
N ILE A 141 22.12 -3.54 -11.96
CA ILE A 141 22.15 -3.39 -10.50
C ILE A 141 23.57 -3.06 -10.11
N LEU A 142 23.78 -1.87 -9.57
CA LEU A 142 25.02 -1.49 -8.89
C LEU A 142 24.84 -1.68 -7.39
N TYR A 143 25.72 -2.43 -6.75
CA TYR A 143 25.63 -2.71 -5.32
C TYR A 143 27.00 -2.63 -4.63
N SER A 144 27.02 -2.32 -3.34
CA SER A 144 28.21 -2.26 -2.51
C SER A 144 28.41 -3.57 -1.73
N ASP A 145 29.63 -3.83 -1.24
CA ASP A 145 29.99 -4.99 -0.39
C ASP A 145 29.14 -5.12 0.87
N GLU A 146 28.57 -4.02 1.35
CA GLU A 146 27.65 -4.03 2.50
C GLU A 146 26.28 -4.67 2.19
N CYS A 147 25.98 -4.94 0.90
CA CYS A 147 24.69 -5.47 0.50
C CYS A 147 24.64 -6.99 0.69
N PRO A 148 23.74 -7.54 1.53
CA PRO A 148 23.62 -8.98 1.74
C PRO A 148 23.26 -9.71 0.44
N GLU A 149 23.98 -10.78 0.09
CA GLU A 149 23.74 -11.58 -1.11
C GLU A 149 22.30 -12.12 -1.15
N SER A 150 21.76 -12.54 0.00
CA SER A 150 20.36 -12.99 0.11
C SER A 150 19.33 -11.93 -0.30
N PHE A 151 19.66 -10.65 -0.15
CA PHE A 151 18.82 -9.54 -0.60
C PHE A 151 18.91 -9.36 -2.11
N LEU A 152 20.13 -9.42 -2.67
CA LEU A 152 20.37 -9.34 -4.11
C LEU A 152 19.70 -10.49 -4.88
N GLU A 153 19.78 -11.72 -4.35
CA GLU A 153 19.11 -12.88 -4.91
C GLU A 153 17.58 -12.71 -4.95
N LYS A 154 16.98 -12.29 -3.83
CA LYS A 154 15.53 -12.02 -3.77
C LYS A 154 15.11 -10.95 -4.75
N LEU A 155 15.89 -9.87 -4.85
CA LEU A 155 15.61 -8.78 -5.76
C LEU A 155 15.73 -9.22 -7.21
N THR A 156 16.82 -9.92 -7.55
CA THR A 156 17.03 -10.47 -8.90
C THR A 156 15.94 -11.45 -9.28
N ALA A 157 15.58 -12.37 -8.39
CA ALA A 157 14.47 -13.29 -8.62
C ALA A 157 13.14 -12.54 -8.87
N SER A 158 12.91 -11.43 -8.18
CA SER A 158 11.73 -10.59 -8.39
C SER A 158 11.75 -9.89 -9.76
N LEU A 159 12.94 -9.59 -10.30
CA LEU A 159 13.12 -8.92 -11.59
C LEU A 159 13.20 -9.89 -12.77
N HIS A 160 13.61 -11.14 -12.55
CA HIS A 160 13.91 -12.13 -13.60
C HIS A 160 12.75 -12.39 -14.56
N ASP A 161 11.50 -12.25 -14.10
CA ASP A 161 10.31 -12.55 -14.92
C ASP A 161 10.09 -11.52 -16.05
N TYR A 162 10.68 -10.32 -15.96
CA TYR A 162 10.41 -9.20 -16.89
C TYR A 162 11.65 -8.40 -17.33
N ALA A 163 12.80 -8.67 -16.75
CA ALA A 163 14.05 -7.98 -17.07
C ALA A 163 15.22 -8.95 -17.23
N SER A 164 16.18 -8.62 -18.08
CA SER A 164 17.53 -9.15 -18.04
C SER A 164 18.32 -8.35 -17.03
N VAL A 165 18.85 -9.02 -16.01
CA VAL A 165 19.54 -8.37 -14.89
C VAL A 165 21.04 -8.59 -15.02
N GLU A 166 21.79 -7.50 -15.09
CA GLU A 166 23.24 -7.46 -14.95
C GLU A 166 23.59 -6.91 -13.57
N ARG A 167 24.54 -7.51 -12.85
CA ARG A 167 24.97 -7.10 -11.52
C ARG A 167 26.42 -6.69 -11.57
N ILE A 168 26.76 -5.53 -11.04
CA ILE A 168 28.13 -5.05 -10.90
C ILE A 168 28.33 -4.62 -9.46
N LEU A 169 29.36 -5.17 -8.81
CA LEU A 169 29.84 -4.74 -7.50
C LEU A 169 30.58 -3.40 -7.69
N THR A 170 30.18 -2.37 -6.96
CA THR A 170 30.88 -1.08 -6.98
C THR A 170 31.85 -1.02 -5.83
N GLY A 171 33.11 -1.39 -6.09
CA GLY A 171 34.24 -1.13 -5.20
C GLY A 171 34.83 0.27 -5.43
N GLU A 172 35.76 0.70 -4.55
CA GLU A 172 36.46 1.99 -4.71
C GLU A 172 37.39 2.05 -5.95
N THR A 173 37.64 0.91 -6.59
CA THR A 173 38.68 0.74 -7.63
C THR A 173 38.15 0.24 -8.99
N GLU A 174 36.84 0.03 -9.16
CA GLU A 174 36.35 -0.39 -10.48
C GLU A 174 36.41 0.77 -11.49
N GLU A 175 36.99 0.48 -12.63
CA GLU A 175 37.18 1.43 -13.73
C GLU A 175 35.85 2.08 -14.13
N LEU A 176 35.79 3.38 -13.99
CA LEU A 176 34.64 4.22 -14.34
C LEU A 176 34.14 3.95 -15.78
N GLU A 177 35.02 3.47 -16.67
CA GLU A 177 34.71 3.13 -18.05
C GLU A 177 33.89 1.87 -18.19
N THR A 178 34.16 0.80 -17.43
CA THR A 178 33.46 -0.48 -17.50
C THR A 178 32.01 -0.35 -17.02
N VAL A 179 31.82 0.30 -15.88
CA VAL A 179 30.49 0.61 -15.33
C VAL A 179 29.74 1.58 -16.25
N GLY A 180 30.47 2.56 -16.80
CA GLY A 180 29.89 3.51 -17.76
C GLY A 180 29.35 2.83 -19.02
N ALA A 181 30.10 1.89 -19.61
CA ALA A 181 29.65 1.13 -20.77
C ALA A 181 28.45 0.24 -20.45
N ALA A 182 28.35 -0.34 -19.24
CA ALA A 182 27.18 -1.09 -18.79
C ALA A 182 25.96 -0.17 -18.62
N ILE A 183 26.13 1.03 -18.05
CA ILE A 183 25.06 2.05 -17.94
C ILE A 183 24.53 2.42 -19.32
N ASP A 184 25.39 2.62 -20.30
CA ASP A 184 24.97 3.02 -21.66
C ASP A 184 24.16 1.91 -22.36
N ARG A 185 24.43 0.63 -22.06
CA ARG A 185 23.70 -0.53 -22.60
C ARG A 185 22.39 -0.82 -21.86
N CYS A 186 22.26 -0.49 -20.58
CA CYS A 186 21.05 -0.77 -19.82
C CYS A 186 19.91 0.23 -20.14
N GLN A 187 18.69 -0.18 -19.85
CA GLN A 187 17.51 0.70 -19.92
C GLN A 187 17.18 1.33 -18.57
N SER A 188 17.47 0.62 -17.49
CA SER A 188 17.22 1.08 -16.12
C SER A 188 18.41 0.75 -15.23
N LEU A 189 18.76 1.69 -14.36
CA LEU A 189 19.81 1.56 -13.36
C LEU A 189 19.16 1.45 -11.97
N LEU A 190 19.56 0.44 -11.20
CA LEU A 190 19.17 0.29 -9.79
C LEU A 190 20.43 0.35 -8.92
N ILE A 191 20.46 1.29 -7.98
CA ILE A 191 21.60 1.47 -7.07
C ILE A 191 21.21 1.02 -5.67
N ILE A 192 22.04 0.16 -5.06
CA ILE A 192 21.84 -0.43 -3.75
C ILE A 192 23.09 -0.17 -2.88
N GLY A 193 22.88 0.34 -1.67
CA GLY A 193 23.96 0.53 -0.69
C GLY A 193 24.68 1.87 -0.76
N ASN A 194 25.71 2.01 0.07
CA ASN A 194 26.48 3.24 0.26
C ASN A 194 27.78 3.22 -0.53
N ALA A 195 27.72 3.13 -1.87
CA ALA A 195 28.90 3.52 -2.64
C ALA A 195 29.35 4.93 -2.22
N SER A 196 30.64 5.27 -2.29
CA SER A 196 31.08 6.62 -1.93
C SER A 196 30.21 7.64 -2.64
N ASN A 197 29.74 8.68 -1.95
CA ASN A 197 28.76 9.62 -2.50
C ASN A 197 29.19 10.18 -3.86
N ALA A 198 30.49 10.44 -4.06
CA ALA A 198 31.02 10.97 -5.31
C ALA A 198 30.89 9.99 -6.48
N VAL A 199 31.18 8.72 -6.29
CA VAL A 199 31.10 7.68 -7.33
C VAL A 199 29.64 7.41 -7.69
N ARG A 200 28.78 7.31 -6.69
CA ARG A 200 27.33 7.13 -6.88
C ARG A 200 26.72 8.28 -7.67
N ASP A 201 27.06 9.52 -7.31
CA ASP A 201 26.52 10.71 -7.97
C ASP A 201 26.98 10.77 -9.42
N THR A 202 28.22 10.36 -9.74
CA THR A 202 28.72 10.27 -11.11
C THR A 202 27.90 9.29 -11.96
N TYR A 203 27.61 8.10 -11.45
CA TYR A 203 26.81 7.10 -12.16
C TYR A 203 25.35 7.54 -12.33
N ILE A 204 24.77 8.18 -11.31
CA ILE A 204 23.42 8.75 -11.39
C ILE A 204 23.37 9.83 -12.50
N LEU A 205 24.31 10.77 -12.49
CA LEU A 205 24.34 11.84 -13.47
C LEU A 205 24.57 11.33 -14.90
N ARG A 206 25.45 10.33 -15.09
CA ARG A 206 25.65 9.68 -16.39
C ARG A 206 24.37 9.00 -16.89
N ALA A 207 23.71 8.20 -16.04
CA ALA A 207 22.48 7.51 -16.40
C ALA A 207 21.34 8.48 -16.73
N LEU A 208 21.17 9.54 -15.92
CA LEU A 208 20.18 10.58 -16.17
C LEU A 208 20.48 11.37 -17.45
N GLY A 209 21.75 11.71 -17.70
CA GLY A 209 22.20 12.37 -18.93
C GLY A 209 21.94 11.51 -20.17
N ALA A 210 22.07 10.19 -20.06
CA ALA A 210 21.74 9.24 -21.12
C ALA A 210 20.23 8.92 -21.23
N GLY A 211 19.37 9.60 -20.47
CA GLY A 211 17.92 9.38 -20.47
C GLY A 211 17.45 8.07 -19.90
N LYS A 212 18.30 7.40 -19.08
CA LYS A 212 17.97 6.13 -18.43
C LYS A 212 17.10 6.35 -17.19
N GLN A 213 16.33 5.33 -16.82
CA GLN A 213 15.61 5.34 -15.53
C GLN A 213 16.57 4.96 -14.40
N VAL A 214 16.60 5.77 -13.35
CA VAL A 214 17.44 5.53 -12.18
C VAL A 214 16.55 5.27 -10.97
N HIS A 215 16.76 4.12 -10.33
CA HIS A 215 16.12 3.73 -9.09
C HIS A 215 17.18 3.66 -8.00
N VAL A 216 16.91 4.27 -6.86
CA VAL A 216 17.80 4.23 -5.70
C VAL A 216 16.99 3.75 -4.51
N ILE A 217 17.55 2.81 -3.74
CA ILE A 217 16.92 2.43 -2.46
C ILE A 217 17.08 3.61 -1.50
N PRO A 218 15.96 4.21 -1.03
CA PRO A 218 16.05 5.42 -0.23
C PRO A 218 16.67 5.12 1.15
N THR A 219 17.55 6.00 1.58
CA THR A 219 18.02 6.07 2.97
C THR A 219 17.14 7.07 3.74
N VAL A 220 17.18 7.01 5.07
CA VAL A 220 16.50 8.00 5.95
C VAL A 220 16.89 9.43 5.58
N LYS A 221 18.17 9.67 5.25
CA LYS A 221 18.66 10.97 4.80
C LYS A 221 18.04 11.38 3.46
N ALA A 222 17.97 10.47 2.49
CA ALA A 222 17.36 10.73 1.19
C ALA A 222 15.87 11.09 1.30
N LEU A 223 15.13 10.43 2.20
CA LEU A 223 13.72 10.74 2.46
C LEU A 223 13.51 12.17 2.97
N SER A 224 14.45 12.69 3.76
CA SER A 224 14.37 14.07 4.25
C SER A 224 14.46 15.11 3.13
N PHE A 225 15.03 14.77 1.98
CA PHE A 225 15.15 15.63 0.81
C PHE A 225 13.99 15.51 -0.19
N MET A 226 13.11 14.51 -0.09
CA MET A 226 12.04 14.26 -1.08
C MET A 226 11.09 15.45 -1.28
N HIS A 227 10.85 16.24 -0.24
CA HIS A 227 9.99 17.43 -0.28
C HIS A 227 10.74 18.72 0.08
N ALA A 228 12.04 18.72 -0.15
CA ALA A 228 12.86 19.89 0.07
C ALA A 228 12.50 21.00 -0.95
N LYS A 229 12.44 22.24 -0.50
CA LYS A 229 12.27 23.40 -1.35
C LYS A 229 13.59 24.11 -1.49
N ILE A 230 13.90 24.57 -2.71
CA ILE A 230 15.03 25.44 -2.93
C ILE A 230 14.62 26.84 -2.48
N ASP A 231 15.44 27.44 -1.63
CA ASP A 231 15.30 28.79 -1.12
C ASP A 231 16.62 29.55 -1.30
N HIS A 232 16.68 30.82 -1.01
CA HIS A 232 17.88 31.63 -1.17
C HIS A 232 18.14 32.42 0.13
N ILE A 233 19.39 32.47 0.56
CA ILE A 233 19.87 33.36 1.60
C ILE A 233 20.89 34.29 0.93
N GLY A 234 20.48 35.51 0.61
CA GLY A 234 21.24 36.35 -0.32
C GLY A 234 21.31 35.69 -1.70
N ASP A 235 22.51 35.56 -2.24
CA ASP A 235 22.76 34.91 -3.55
C ASP A 235 23.05 33.40 -3.44
N THR A 236 23.01 32.85 -2.22
CA THR A 236 23.33 31.44 -1.97
C THR A 236 22.07 30.58 -1.99
N PRO A 237 21.96 29.60 -2.90
CA PRO A 237 20.87 28.66 -2.87
C PRO A 237 20.96 27.73 -1.67
N VAL A 238 19.88 27.59 -0.92
CA VAL A 238 19.77 26.71 0.22
C VAL A 238 18.61 25.74 0.06
N ILE A 239 18.77 24.55 0.63
CA ILE A 239 17.71 23.53 0.61
C ILE A 239 16.97 23.59 1.94
N ARG A 240 15.69 24.00 1.90
CA ARG A 240 14.80 23.96 3.05
C ARG A 240 14.18 22.59 3.16
N LEU A 241 14.56 21.81 4.15
CA LEU A 241 13.97 20.52 4.46
C LEU A 241 12.58 20.71 5.08
N LYS A 242 11.62 19.87 4.67
CA LYS A 242 10.31 19.84 5.31
C LYS A 242 10.43 19.22 6.71
N SER A 243 9.81 19.83 7.70
CA SER A 243 9.72 19.25 9.03
C SER A 243 8.94 17.91 8.98
N ILE A 244 9.43 16.92 9.70
CA ILE A 244 8.75 15.62 9.89
C ILE A 244 7.47 15.79 10.74
N HIS A 245 7.32 16.94 11.39
CA HIS A 245 6.14 17.23 12.21
C HIS A 245 4.96 17.67 11.34
N VAL A 246 3.85 16.97 11.50
CA VAL A 246 2.58 17.34 10.87
C VAL A 246 2.07 18.64 11.52
N ASN A 247 1.70 19.61 10.70
CA ASN A 247 1.18 20.91 11.15
C ASN A 247 -0.09 20.73 12.02
N LEU A 248 -0.37 21.71 12.87
CA LEU A 248 -1.54 21.65 13.75
C LEU A 248 -2.85 21.58 12.96
N ILE A 249 -2.97 22.36 11.90
CA ILE A 249 -4.16 22.37 11.02
C ILE A 249 -4.39 20.99 10.42
N ASP A 250 -3.34 20.40 9.83
CA ASP A 250 -3.42 19.07 9.23
C ASP A 250 -3.81 18.00 10.26
N ARG A 251 -3.35 18.14 11.52
CA ARG A 251 -3.74 17.24 12.62
C ARG A 251 -5.21 17.36 12.98
N VAL A 252 -5.74 18.59 13.01
CA VAL A 252 -7.16 18.84 13.33
C VAL A 252 -8.04 18.28 12.22
N ILE A 253 -7.73 18.58 10.97
CA ILE A 253 -8.46 18.07 9.81
C ILE A 253 -8.41 16.53 9.77
N LYS A 254 -7.21 15.96 9.95
CA LYS A 254 -7.02 14.50 10.06
C LYS A 254 -7.85 13.91 11.20
N ARG A 255 -7.90 14.56 12.36
CA ARG A 255 -8.68 14.09 13.50
C ARG A 255 -10.18 14.08 13.23
N ALA A 256 -10.70 15.14 12.59
CA ALA A 256 -12.10 15.21 12.17
C ALA A 256 -12.41 14.08 11.17
N PHE A 257 -11.55 13.91 10.17
CA PHE A 257 -11.67 12.83 9.18
C PHE A 257 -11.67 11.44 9.85
N ASP A 258 -10.68 11.15 10.71
CA ASP A 258 -10.57 9.87 11.43
C ASP A 258 -11.82 9.59 12.27
N PHE A 259 -12.34 10.61 12.96
CA PHE A 259 -13.54 10.49 13.78
C PHE A 259 -14.77 10.16 12.94
N CYS A 260 -15.00 10.91 11.85
CA CYS A 260 -16.13 10.67 10.95
C CYS A 260 -16.04 9.28 10.27
N ALA A 261 -14.85 8.90 9.79
CA ALA A 261 -14.63 7.59 9.17
C ALA A 261 -14.85 6.44 10.16
N ALA A 262 -14.32 6.57 11.39
CA ALA A 262 -14.52 5.56 12.42
C ALA A 262 -15.96 5.46 12.91
N LEU A 263 -16.67 6.58 13.04
CA LEU A 263 -18.09 6.60 13.41
C LEU A 263 -18.95 5.93 12.34
N LEU A 264 -18.74 6.30 11.08
CA LEU A 264 -19.42 5.68 9.94
C LEU A 264 -19.14 4.17 9.88
N GLY A 265 -17.86 3.79 10.00
CA GLY A 265 -17.45 2.39 10.04
C GLY A 265 -18.09 1.62 11.20
N PHE A 266 -18.17 2.23 12.38
CA PHE A 266 -18.77 1.61 13.56
C PHE A 266 -20.27 1.37 13.36
N VAL A 267 -21.01 2.34 12.78
CA VAL A 267 -22.45 2.22 12.50
C VAL A 267 -22.70 1.18 11.42
N VAL A 268 -21.98 1.27 10.27
CA VAL A 268 -22.18 0.38 9.13
C VAL A 268 -21.81 -1.07 9.46
N LEU A 269 -20.72 -1.27 10.23
CA LEU A 269 -20.23 -2.60 10.58
C LEU A 269 -20.85 -3.15 11.87
N SER A 270 -21.78 -2.42 12.52
CA SER A 270 -22.41 -2.87 13.78
C SER A 270 -23.07 -4.26 13.70
N PRO A 271 -23.74 -4.68 12.61
CA PRO A 271 -24.25 -6.04 12.51
C PRO A 271 -23.12 -7.09 12.49
N ILE A 272 -21.98 -6.78 11.84
CA ILE A 272 -20.81 -7.66 11.80
C ILE A 272 -20.18 -7.78 13.19
N PHE A 273 -20.14 -6.68 13.96
CA PHE A 273 -19.68 -6.71 15.36
C PHE A 273 -20.50 -7.70 16.20
N LEU A 274 -21.83 -7.67 16.05
CA LEU A 274 -22.72 -8.56 16.78
C LEU A 274 -22.48 -10.03 16.39
N ILE A 275 -22.38 -10.32 15.09
CA ILE A 275 -22.12 -11.68 14.58
C ILE A 275 -20.77 -12.18 15.13
N CYS A 276 -19.71 -11.39 15.04
CA CYS A 276 -18.40 -11.75 15.58
C CYS A 276 -18.44 -12.01 17.09
N ALA A 277 -19.15 -11.17 17.85
CA ALA A 277 -19.29 -11.33 19.30
C ALA A 277 -19.99 -12.65 19.66
N VAL A 278 -21.06 -13.01 18.96
CA VAL A 278 -21.79 -14.27 19.13
C VAL A 278 -20.88 -15.47 18.79
N MET A 279 -20.20 -15.43 17.63
CA MET A 279 -19.26 -16.47 17.21
C MET A 279 -18.18 -16.74 18.28
N ILE A 280 -17.58 -15.67 18.83
CA ILE A 280 -16.53 -15.80 19.86
C ILE A 280 -17.08 -16.43 21.16
N LYS A 281 -18.29 -16.04 21.56
CA LYS A 281 -18.93 -16.58 22.77
C LYS A 281 -19.32 -18.05 22.65
N LEU A 282 -19.74 -18.47 21.46
CA LEU A 282 -20.10 -19.88 21.20
C LEU A 282 -18.86 -20.77 21.09
N ASP A 283 -17.73 -20.23 20.55
CA ASP A 283 -16.51 -21.01 20.31
C ASP A 283 -15.64 -21.22 21.58
N SER A 284 -15.61 -20.23 22.48
CA SER A 284 -14.75 -20.30 23.67
C SER A 284 -15.24 -19.47 24.86
N LYS A 285 -15.02 -20.00 26.10
CA LYS A 285 -15.35 -19.28 27.34
C LYS A 285 -14.46 -18.03 27.51
N GLY A 286 -15.04 -16.93 28.03
CA GLY A 286 -14.34 -15.71 28.38
C GLY A 286 -14.88 -14.44 27.71
N PRO A 287 -14.17 -13.28 27.77
CA PRO A 287 -14.61 -11.99 27.21
C PRO A 287 -14.55 -12.00 25.69
N VAL A 288 -15.42 -11.21 25.03
CA VAL A 288 -15.42 -11.02 23.58
C VAL A 288 -14.23 -10.21 23.12
N PHE A 289 -13.85 -9.22 23.89
CA PHE A 289 -12.76 -8.30 23.56
C PHE A 289 -11.48 -8.66 24.30
N TYR A 290 -10.36 -8.50 23.59
CA TYR A 290 -9.01 -8.58 24.12
C TYR A 290 -8.39 -7.20 24.11
N ARG A 291 -7.65 -6.86 25.17
CA ARG A 291 -6.97 -5.56 25.31
C ARG A 291 -5.49 -5.79 25.56
N GLN A 292 -4.65 -4.98 24.90
CA GLN A 292 -3.20 -5.09 25.02
C GLN A 292 -2.55 -3.70 24.96
N GLU A 293 -1.51 -3.47 25.75
CA GLU A 293 -0.76 -2.22 25.71
C GLU A 293 0.04 -2.09 24.43
N ARG A 294 0.00 -0.88 23.85
CA ARG A 294 0.72 -0.47 22.65
C ARG A 294 1.21 0.97 22.78
N TYR A 295 2.18 1.34 21.93
CA TYR A 295 2.60 2.73 21.78
C TYR A 295 1.84 3.44 20.66
N THR A 296 1.50 4.71 20.90
CA THR A 296 0.99 5.65 19.91
C THR A 296 1.92 6.87 19.80
N ARG A 297 1.44 8.00 19.30
CA ARG A 297 2.23 9.23 19.14
C ARG A 297 2.91 9.63 20.46
N GLY A 298 4.20 10.07 20.35
CA GLY A 298 4.99 10.46 21.53
C GLY A 298 5.39 9.29 22.44
N MET A 299 5.23 8.04 21.97
CA MET A 299 5.41 6.82 22.78
C MET A 299 4.46 6.74 23.98
N GLU A 300 3.30 7.41 23.90
CA GLU A 300 2.23 7.26 24.88
C GLU A 300 1.66 5.85 24.85
N ARG A 301 1.40 5.26 26.01
CA ARG A 301 0.79 3.94 26.13
C ARG A 301 -0.73 4.04 26.04
N PHE A 302 -1.32 3.15 25.25
CA PHE A 302 -2.77 2.97 25.20
C PHE A 302 -3.14 1.50 25.13
N LYS A 303 -4.38 1.14 25.38
CA LYS A 303 -4.88 -0.22 25.32
C LYS A 303 -5.63 -0.44 24.00
N ILE A 304 -4.98 -1.11 23.04
CA ILE A 304 -5.64 -1.50 21.80
C ILE A 304 -6.75 -2.51 22.07
N VAL A 305 -7.91 -2.36 21.44
CA VAL A 305 -9.05 -3.25 21.58
C VAL A 305 -9.18 -4.11 20.33
N LYS A 306 -9.26 -5.43 20.49
CA LYS A 306 -9.47 -6.40 19.42
C LYS A 306 -10.53 -7.41 19.80
N PHE A 307 -11.09 -8.12 18.85
CA PHE A 307 -11.81 -9.35 19.15
C PHE A 307 -10.84 -10.44 19.63
N ARG A 308 -11.27 -11.22 20.61
CA ARG A 308 -10.48 -12.34 21.11
C ARG A 308 -10.44 -13.45 20.06
N THR A 309 -9.24 -13.81 19.62
CA THR A 309 -8.98 -14.87 18.63
C THR A 309 -8.18 -16.05 19.21
N MET A 310 -7.76 -15.95 20.48
CA MET A 310 -6.99 -16.96 21.17
C MET A 310 -7.70 -17.38 22.46
N VAL A 311 -7.32 -18.55 23.01
CA VAL A 311 -7.78 -19.02 24.32
C VAL A 311 -7.38 -18.03 25.41
N GLN A 312 -8.11 -18.04 26.55
CA GLN A 312 -7.96 -17.02 27.59
C GLN A 312 -6.55 -16.94 28.17
N ASP A 313 -5.87 -18.08 28.27
CA ASP A 313 -4.54 -18.24 28.90
C ASP A 313 -3.39 -18.26 27.89
N ALA A 314 -3.60 -17.78 26.66
CA ALA A 314 -2.65 -17.87 25.56
C ALA A 314 -1.28 -17.20 25.84
N GLU A 315 -1.19 -16.25 26.76
CA GLU A 315 0.03 -15.49 27.10
C GLU A 315 0.49 -15.72 28.57
N LYS A 316 0.03 -16.77 29.26
CA LYS A 316 0.51 -17.08 30.61
C LYS A 316 2.02 -17.21 30.73
N ASN A 317 2.68 -17.69 29.67
CA ASN A 317 4.13 -17.90 29.62
C ASN A 317 4.88 -16.73 28.96
N GLY A 318 4.31 -15.53 28.98
CA GLY A 318 4.90 -14.31 28.42
C GLY A 318 4.46 -14.00 26.99
N ALA A 319 4.96 -12.86 26.50
CA ALA A 319 4.65 -12.34 25.18
C ALA A 319 5.33 -13.17 24.09
N ARG A 320 4.55 -13.78 23.20
CA ARG A 320 5.06 -14.52 22.02
C ARG A 320 4.36 -14.06 20.76
N LEU A 321 5.12 -14.00 19.66
CA LEU A 321 4.54 -13.78 18.33
C LEU A 321 3.69 -14.98 17.92
N ALA A 322 2.61 -14.75 17.19
CA ALA A 322 1.81 -15.82 16.63
C ALA A 322 2.55 -16.45 15.44
N VAL A 323 2.65 -17.77 15.44
CA VAL A 323 3.23 -18.56 14.35
C VAL A 323 2.14 -19.12 13.45
N GLU A 324 2.53 -19.64 12.28
CA GLU A 324 1.62 -20.36 11.41
C GLU A 324 1.09 -21.61 12.13
N ASN A 325 -0.24 -21.83 12.10
CA ASN A 325 -0.93 -22.92 12.80
C ASN A 325 -0.80 -22.93 14.34
N ASP A 326 -0.67 -21.75 14.95
CA ASP A 326 -0.60 -21.61 16.42
C ASP A 326 -1.80 -22.25 17.12
N SER A 327 -1.52 -23.24 17.96
CA SER A 327 -2.55 -24.03 18.69
C SER A 327 -3.40 -23.20 19.66
N ARG A 328 -2.94 -22.01 20.03
CA ARG A 328 -3.66 -21.07 20.89
C ARG A 328 -4.84 -20.39 20.18
N ILE A 329 -4.89 -20.43 18.84
CA ILE A 329 -5.93 -19.76 18.05
C ILE A 329 -7.20 -20.62 18.03
N THR A 330 -8.34 -20.04 18.42
CA THR A 330 -9.65 -20.71 18.40
C THR A 330 -10.17 -20.86 16.96
N ARG A 331 -11.22 -21.69 16.76
CA ARG A 331 -11.81 -21.89 15.42
C ARG A 331 -12.38 -20.58 14.87
N ALA A 332 -13.20 -19.87 15.66
CA ALA A 332 -13.68 -18.53 15.30
C ALA A 332 -12.50 -17.56 15.08
N GLY A 333 -11.46 -17.67 15.92
CA GLY A 333 -10.25 -16.85 15.78
C GLY A 333 -9.52 -17.03 14.46
N LYS A 334 -9.44 -18.25 13.91
CA LYS A 334 -8.86 -18.50 12.58
C LYS A 334 -9.62 -17.73 11.49
N PHE A 335 -10.94 -17.81 11.51
CA PHE A 335 -11.79 -17.10 10.57
C PHE A 335 -11.64 -15.56 10.69
N LEU A 336 -11.75 -15.05 11.93
CA LEU A 336 -11.66 -13.60 12.18
C LEU A 336 -10.31 -13.02 11.73
N ARG A 337 -9.20 -13.72 11.95
CA ARG A 337 -7.86 -13.33 11.49
C ARG A 337 -7.73 -13.40 9.98
N ALA A 338 -8.24 -14.45 9.35
CA ALA A 338 -8.19 -14.60 7.89
C ALA A 338 -8.92 -13.44 7.18
N CYS A 339 -10.05 -12.98 7.75
CA CYS A 339 -10.83 -11.84 7.24
C CYS A 339 -10.42 -10.49 7.85
N ARG A 340 -9.41 -10.44 8.74
CA ARG A 340 -9.00 -9.24 9.51
C ARG A 340 -10.12 -8.57 10.32
N LEU A 341 -11.21 -9.30 10.59
CA LEU A 341 -12.33 -8.80 11.38
C LEU A 341 -11.96 -8.63 12.85
N ASP A 342 -10.92 -9.33 13.33
CA ASP A 342 -10.41 -9.22 14.68
C ASP A 342 -9.91 -7.82 15.05
N GLU A 343 -9.53 -7.02 14.08
CA GLU A 343 -9.03 -5.66 14.26
C GLU A 343 -10.12 -4.58 14.25
N LEU A 344 -11.37 -4.91 13.85
CA LEU A 344 -12.49 -3.94 13.79
C LEU A 344 -12.75 -3.18 15.11
N PRO A 345 -12.64 -3.77 16.32
CA PRO A 345 -12.86 -3.02 17.55
C PRO A 345 -11.89 -1.86 17.80
N GLN A 346 -10.78 -1.79 17.03
CA GLN A 346 -9.87 -0.63 17.08
C GLN A 346 -10.54 0.66 16.60
N LEU A 347 -11.67 0.61 15.87
CA LEU A 347 -12.50 1.79 15.58
C LEU A 347 -12.88 2.54 16.87
N TRP A 348 -13.05 1.85 17.99
CA TRP A 348 -13.25 2.47 19.28
C TRP A 348 -12.05 3.27 19.77
N ASN A 349 -10.82 2.76 19.57
CA ASN A 349 -9.60 3.50 19.89
C ASN A 349 -9.45 4.76 19.01
N ILE A 350 -9.90 4.68 17.74
CA ILE A 350 -9.90 5.83 16.83
C ILE A 350 -10.90 6.87 17.29
N LEU A 351 -12.12 6.47 17.66
CA LEU A 351 -13.14 7.39 18.20
C LEU A 351 -12.66 8.11 19.47
N LYS A 352 -11.95 7.40 20.36
CA LYS A 352 -11.32 8.01 21.54
C LYS A 352 -10.15 8.95 21.21
N GLY A 353 -9.55 8.82 20.03
CA GLY A 353 -8.39 9.57 19.61
C GLY A 353 -7.04 9.00 20.05
N GLU A 354 -7.02 7.76 20.53
CA GLU A 354 -5.80 7.02 20.84
C GLU A 354 -5.08 6.54 19.56
N MET A 355 -5.85 6.28 18.49
CA MET A 355 -5.39 5.84 17.18
C MET A 355 -5.93 6.74 16.06
N SER A 356 -5.44 6.51 14.87
CA SER A 356 -5.88 7.03 13.58
C SER A 356 -6.33 5.88 12.66
N VAL A 357 -7.10 6.16 11.62
CA VAL A 357 -7.41 5.15 10.59
C VAL A 357 -6.13 4.73 9.87
N VAL A 358 -5.33 5.71 9.45
CA VAL A 358 -4.06 5.47 8.75
C VAL A 358 -2.89 6.01 9.56
N GLY A 359 -1.87 5.18 9.73
CA GLY A 359 -0.64 5.51 10.48
C GLY A 359 0.26 4.28 10.66
N PRO A 360 1.43 4.44 11.27
CA PRO A 360 2.31 3.34 11.61
C PRO A 360 1.60 2.30 12.50
N ARG A 361 1.88 1.01 12.27
CA ARG A 361 1.29 -0.06 13.09
C ARG A 361 1.72 0.07 14.55
N PRO A 362 0.78 0.02 15.52
CA PRO A 362 1.13 0.10 16.95
C PRO A 362 1.88 -1.15 17.41
N GLU A 363 3.09 -0.98 17.93
CA GLU A 363 3.90 -2.08 18.45
C GLU A 363 3.76 -2.23 19.97
N ARG A 364 4.01 -3.46 20.47
CA ARG A 364 4.05 -3.76 21.92
C ARG A 364 5.26 -3.04 22.53
N PRO A 365 5.15 -2.45 23.73
CA PRO A 365 6.26 -1.77 24.38
C PRO A 365 7.55 -2.60 24.44
N VAL A 366 7.44 -3.89 24.79
CA VAL A 366 8.57 -4.81 24.88
C VAL A 366 9.35 -4.89 23.55
N TYR A 367 8.66 -5.07 22.43
CA TYR A 367 9.31 -5.15 21.11
C TYR A 367 9.76 -3.77 20.61
N ALA A 368 8.97 -2.74 20.86
CA ALA A 368 9.29 -1.38 20.44
C ALA A 368 10.57 -0.85 21.11
N ASP A 369 10.75 -1.14 22.39
CA ASP A 369 11.94 -0.74 23.15
C ASP A 369 13.17 -1.53 22.70
N GLU A 370 13.02 -2.80 22.33
CA GLU A 370 14.07 -3.62 21.75
C GLU A 370 14.47 -3.11 20.34
N TYR A 371 13.51 -2.92 19.45
CA TYR A 371 13.74 -2.40 18.10
C TYR A 371 14.36 -1.00 18.12
N GLY A 372 13.97 -0.17 19.11
CA GLY A 372 14.53 1.16 19.30
C GLY A 372 16.02 1.18 19.65
N LYS A 373 16.58 0.06 20.18
CA LYS A 373 18.02 -0.11 20.42
C LYS A 373 18.77 -0.60 19.18
N MET A 374 18.08 -1.34 18.29
CA MET A 374 18.68 -1.99 17.12
C MET A 374 18.62 -1.13 15.87
N VAL A 375 17.50 -0.42 15.67
CA VAL A 375 17.23 0.34 14.45
C VAL A 375 17.38 1.83 14.72
N LYS A 376 18.34 2.45 14.06
CA LYS A 376 18.56 3.90 14.13
C LYS A 376 17.29 4.64 13.68
N ASN A 377 16.92 5.69 14.41
CA ASN A 377 15.73 6.52 14.13
C ASN A 377 14.37 5.80 14.26
N TYR A 378 14.31 4.61 14.87
CA TYR A 378 13.07 3.87 15.09
C TYR A 378 11.93 4.72 15.68
N LYS A 379 12.27 5.63 16.60
CA LYS A 379 11.32 6.49 17.33
C LYS A 379 10.59 7.50 16.43
N ILE A 380 11.07 7.77 15.22
CA ILE A 380 10.44 8.73 14.29
C ILE A 380 9.02 8.28 13.94
N ARG A 381 8.74 6.99 13.89
CA ARG A 381 7.40 6.46 13.63
C ARG A 381 6.34 6.91 14.63
N TYR A 382 6.74 7.34 15.82
CA TYR A 382 5.85 7.87 16.87
C TYR A 382 5.63 9.39 16.79
N SER A 383 6.06 10.05 15.71
CA SER A 383 5.73 11.47 15.47
C SER A 383 4.25 11.67 15.10
N VAL A 384 3.58 10.60 14.62
CA VAL A 384 2.15 10.56 14.30
C VAL A 384 1.44 9.49 15.13
N LYS A 385 0.08 9.50 15.15
CA LYS A 385 -0.71 8.47 15.83
C LYS A 385 -0.55 7.11 15.13
N ALA A 386 -0.61 6.05 15.92
CA ALA A 386 -0.68 4.70 15.41
C ALA A 386 -1.95 4.48 14.59
N GLY A 387 -1.84 3.73 13.48
CA GLY A 387 -2.93 3.47 12.53
C GLY A 387 -3.53 2.08 12.64
N LEU A 388 -4.81 1.97 12.27
CA LEU A 388 -5.46 0.68 11.99
C LEU A 388 -4.86 0.06 10.73
N THR A 389 -4.65 0.87 9.71
CA THR A 389 -3.85 0.53 8.52
C THR A 389 -2.69 1.50 8.35
N GLY A 390 -1.76 1.22 7.44
CA GLY A 390 -0.62 2.08 7.19
C GLY A 390 0.23 1.65 6.01
N TYR A 391 1.11 2.53 5.58
CA TYR A 391 1.97 2.35 4.40
C TYR A 391 2.81 1.06 4.50
N ALA A 392 3.43 0.81 5.66
CA ALA A 392 4.19 -0.41 5.90
C ALA A 392 3.33 -1.69 5.95
N GLN A 393 2.04 -1.59 6.28
CA GLN A 393 1.11 -2.71 6.29
C GLN A 393 0.64 -3.09 4.88
N ILE A 394 0.63 -2.13 3.96
CA ILE A 394 0.18 -2.30 2.58
C ILE A 394 1.33 -2.73 1.68
N HIS A 395 2.46 -2.02 1.75
CA HIS A 395 3.61 -2.24 0.86
C HIS A 395 4.66 -3.19 1.45
N GLY A 396 4.65 -3.40 2.77
CA GLY A 396 5.48 -4.40 3.44
C GLY A 396 4.80 -5.78 3.47
N LYS A 397 5.61 -6.82 3.62
CA LYS A 397 5.14 -8.18 3.93
C LYS A 397 5.31 -8.45 5.42
N TYR A 398 4.72 -9.54 5.91
CA TYR A 398 4.86 -9.94 7.30
C TYR A 398 6.33 -10.11 7.71
N ASN A 399 7.14 -10.72 6.84
CA ASN A 399 8.58 -10.98 7.02
C ASN A 399 9.50 -9.82 6.57
N THR A 400 8.98 -8.63 6.30
CA THR A 400 9.78 -7.44 5.99
C THR A 400 10.61 -7.06 7.22
N LYS A 401 11.91 -6.78 7.04
CA LYS A 401 12.83 -6.36 8.12
C LYS A 401 12.28 -5.13 8.84
N VAL A 402 12.58 -5.02 10.14
CA VAL A 402 12.10 -3.88 10.97
C VAL A 402 12.61 -2.54 10.43
N SER A 403 13.86 -2.49 9.95
CA SER A 403 14.45 -1.31 9.29
C SER A 403 13.61 -0.84 8.10
N ASP A 404 13.17 -1.78 7.25
CA ASP A 404 12.39 -1.45 6.05
C ASP A 404 10.97 -1.00 6.41
N LYS A 405 10.38 -1.60 7.46
CA LYS A 405 9.09 -1.14 7.99
C LYS A 405 9.18 0.28 8.51
N VAL A 406 10.27 0.63 9.22
CA VAL A 406 10.51 2.00 9.69
C VAL A 406 10.68 2.95 8.51
N LEU A 407 11.39 2.55 7.46
CA LEU A 407 11.55 3.34 6.24
C LEU A 407 10.19 3.61 5.56
N LEU A 408 9.33 2.59 5.44
CA LEU A 408 7.97 2.73 4.89
C LEU A 408 7.08 3.63 5.77
N ASP A 409 7.19 3.52 7.11
CA ASP A 409 6.50 4.42 8.03
C ASP A 409 6.98 5.86 7.88
N MET A 410 8.29 6.07 7.66
CA MET A 410 8.85 7.40 7.42
C MET A 410 8.39 7.99 6.07
N LEU A 411 8.27 7.17 5.01
CA LEU A 411 7.68 7.59 3.74
C LEU A 411 6.27 8.13 3.96
N TYR A 412 5.43 7.40 4.69
CA TYR A 412 4.10 7.88 5.04
C TYR A 412 4.12 9.23 5.76
N ILE A 413 4.99 9.38 6.77
CA ILE A 413 5.09 10.60 7.57
C ILE A 413 5.56 11.79 6.72
N SER A 414 6.50 11.57 5.79
CA SER A 414 7.02 12.62 4.91
C SER A 414 6.00 13.07 3.86
N GLU A 415 5.20 12.13 3.34
CA GLU A 415 4.18 12.37 2.31
C GLU A 415 2.77 12.57 2.89
N PHE A 416 2.67 12.74 4.22
CA PHE A 416 1.40 12.85 4.91
C PHE A 416 0.43 13.81 4.20
N SER A 417 -0.72 13.27 3.81
CA SER A 417 -1.85 13.99 3.22
C SER A 417 -3.13 13.18 3.36
N LEU A 418 -4.29 13.85 3.39
CA LEU A 418 -5.59 13.14 3.40
C LEU A 418 -5.81 12.32 2.13
N TRP A 419 -5.24 12.76 1.00
CA TRP A 419 -5.29 11.99 -0.25
C TRP A 419 -4.55 10.66 -0.11
N LEU A 420 -3.35 10.67 0.49
CA LEU A 420 -2.60 9.45 0.78
C LEU A 420 -3.38 8.54 1.72
N ASP A 421 -4.04 9.10 2.75
CA ASP A 421 -4.87 8.32 3.66
C ASP A 421 -6.03 7.62 2.93
N LEU A 422 -6.78 8.34 2.10
CA LEU A 422 -7.85 7.75 1.28
C LEU A 422 -7.33 6.63 0.37
N LYS A 423 -6.19 6.87 -0.29
CA LYS A 423 -5.52 5.88 -1.13
C LYS A 423 -5.18 4.62 -0.34
N LEU A 424 -4.57 4.77 0.84
CA LEU A 424 -4.21 3.65 1.69
C LEU A 424 -5.43 2.91 2.26
N MET A 425 -6.53 3.60 2.55
CA MET A 425 -7.79 2.96 2.95
C MET A 425 -8.35 2.08 1.84
N VAL A 426 -8.39 2.58 0.60
CA VAL A 426 -8.84 1.81 -0.57
C VAL A 426 -7.93 0.61 -0.82
N GLN A 427 -6.62 0.80 -0.75
CA GLN A 427 -5.64 -0.28 -0.88
C GLN A 427 -5.76 -1.32 0.23
N THR A 428 -6.14 -0.91 1.45
CA THR A 428 -6.36 -1.84 2.57
C THR A 428 -7.49 -2.81 2.25
N VAL A 429 -8.61 -2.31 1.72
CA VAL A 429 -9.73 -3.19 1.31
C VAL A 429 -9.26 -4.22 0.27
N TYR A 430 -8.47 -3.79 -0.70
CA TYR A 430 -7.92 -4.69 -1.71
C TYR A 430 -6.99 -5.77 -1.11
N ILE A 431 -6.07 -5.36 -0.21
CA ILE A 431 -5.09 -6.27 0.39
C ILE A 431 -5.72 -7.29 1.34
N MET A 432 -6.85 -6.97 1.98
CA MET A 432 -7.58 -7.93 2.83
C MET A 432 -7.95 -9.23 2.10
N PHE A 433 -8.11 -9.18 0.78
CA PHE A 433 -8.41 -10.35 -0.04
C PHE A 433 -7.17 -11.06 -0.59
N ILE A 434 -5.95 -10.59 -0.27
CA ILE A 434 -4.69 -11.20 -0.72
C ILE A 434 -4.14 -12.09 0.40
N LYS A 435 -4.11 -13.39 0.17
CA LYS A 435 -3.71 -14.40 1.15
C LYS A 435 -2.28 -14.21 1.70
N GLU A 436 -1.33 -13.80 0.86
CA GLU A 436 0.08 -13.60 1.23
C GLU A 436 0.28 -12.50 2.31
N SER A 437 -0.69 -11.64 2.53
CA SER A 437 -0.63 -10.56 3.53
C SER A 437 -1.09 -11.01 4.93
N THR A 438 -1.68 -12.20 5.05
CA THR A 438 -2.30 -12.73 6.29
C THR A 438 -1.53 -13.89 6.91
N GLU A 439 -0.54 -14.45 6.24
CA GLU A 439 0.27 -15.56 6.74
C GLU A 439 1.16 -15.11 7.93
N GLY A 440 1.21 -15.94 8.99
CA GLY A 440 2.06 -15.71 10.16
C GLY A 440 3.56 -15.89 9.87
N VAL A 441 4.41 -15.70 10.87
CA VAL A 441 5.87 -15.96 10.75
C VAL A 441 6.06 -17.47 10.58
N ALA A 442 6.86 -17.88 9.58
CA ALA A 442 7.35 -19.25 9.52
C ALA A 442 8.13 -19.56 10.82
N GLU A 443 7.95 -20.75 11.38
CA GLU A 443 8.51 -21.15 12.69
C GLU A 443 10.02 -20.89 12.80
N ASN A 444 10.76 -21.07 11.70
CA ASN A 444 12.20 -20.87 11.63
C ASN A 444 12.62 -19.38 11.73
N MET A 445 11.72 -18.44 11.45
CA MET A 445 12.00 -16.99 11.56
C MET A 445 11.56 -16.40 12.90
N ALA A 446 10.67 -17.06 13.63
CA ALA A 446 10.20 -16.59 14.94
C ALA A 446 11.29 -16.69 16.02
N GLN A 447 12.33 -17.49 15.80
CA GLN A 447 13.47 -17.72 16.70
C GLN A 447 14.77 -17.04 16.25
N ALA A 448 14.80 -16.44 15.06
CA ALA A 448 16.00 -15.77 14.58
C ALA A 448 16.24 -14.50 15.39
N PRO A 449 17.46 -14.31 15.94
CA PRO A 449 17.84 -13.05 16.57
C PRO A 449 17.73 -11.93 15.54
N VAL A 450 17.17 -10.79 15.96
CA VAL A 450 17.05 -9.61 15.09
C VAL A 450 18.46 -9.19 14.69
N GLU A 451 18.78 -9.35 13.42
CA GLU A 451 20.09 -8.95 12.86
C GLU A 451 20.35 -7.47 13.19
N LYS A 452 21.45 -7.20 13.87
CA LYS A 452 21.93 -5.84 14.09
C LYS A 452 22.25 -5.26 12.71
N THR A 453 21.59 -4.19 12.34
CA THR A 453 21.97 -3.38 11.18
C THR A 453 23.24 -2.61 11.53
N PRO A 454 24.30 -2.62 10.69
CA PRO A 454 25.49 -1.83 10.88
C PRO A 454 25.23 -0.31 10.89
#